data_3914c90fb0b9e59a240d81a574d4d0ad
#
_entry.id   3914c90fb0b9e59a240d81a574d4d0ad
#
_cell.length_a   1.000
_cell.length_b   1.000
_cell.length_c   1.000
_cell.angle_alpha   90.00
_cell.angle_beta   90.00
_cell.angle_gamma   90.00
#
_symmetry.space_group_name_H-M   'P 1'
#
loop_
_entity.id
_entity.type
_entity.pdbx_description
1 polymer ?
#
loop_
_entity_poly.entity_id
_entity_poly.type
_entity_poly.pdbx_seq_one_letter_code
_entity_poly.pdbx_strand_id
1 'polypeptide(L)'
;MTDIRILLVDDEPDIREVVDVSLGLDREFATRACASGADALVTAAEWSPSLILLDVMMPLMDGPTTLANLRKNPRTAHIPVVFLTARTQASEVEQYISLGAQGVLSKPFDPMTLAASVRSYLPPATASHAP
;
A
#
# COMPACT_ATOMS: atom_id res chain seq x y z
N MET A 1 -18.43 -9.06 -9.31
CA MET A 1 -17.67 -8.14 -9.38
C MET A 1 -17.15 -7.61 -8.15
N THR A 2 -16.09 -7.95 -7.68
CA THR A 2 -15.55 -7.48 -6.52
C THR A 2 -14.46 -6.54 -6.81
N ASP A 3 -14.51 -5.43 -6.20
CA ASP A 3 -13.44 -4.48 -6.28
C ASP A 3 -12.34 -4.88 -5.32
N ILE A 4 -11.13 -4.81 -5.80
CA ILE A 4 -9.95 -4.93 -4.95
C ILE A 4 -9.53 -3.50 -4.65
N ARG A 5 -9.60 -3.11 -3.39
CA ARG A 5 -9.38 -1.73 -3.00
C ARG A 5 -7.93 -1.51 -2.62
N ILE A 6 -7.27 -0.62 -3.32
CA ILE A 6 -5.88 -0.28 -3.06
C ILE A 6 -5.83 1.17 -2.58
N LEU A 7 -5.27 1.35 -1.40
CA LEU A 7 -5.05 2.69 -0.85
C LEU A 7 -3.60 3.07 -1.06
N LEU A 8 -3.38 4.20 -1.71
CA LEU A 8 -2.04 4.74 -1.91
C LEU A 8 -1.83 5.88 -0.94
N VAL A 9 -0.71 5.89 -0.26
CA VAL A 9 -0.34 6.95 0.67
C VAL A 9 1.03 7.50 0.28
N ASP A 10 1.05 8.72 -0.24
CA ASP A 10 2.28 9.38 -0.68
C ASP A 10 2.03 10.88 -0.66
N ASP A 11 2.97 11.64 -0.11
CA ASP A 11 2.80 13.09 -0.01
C ASP A 11 3.08 13.82 -1.32
N GLU A 12 3.64 13.15 -2.32
CA GLU A 12 3.95 13.75 -3.60
C GLU A 12 2.80 13.62 -4.60
N PRO A 13 2.21 14.74 -5.06
CA PRO A 13 1.07 14.66 -5.98
C PRO A 13 1.39 13.93 -7.28
N ASP A 14 2.61 14.11 -7.80
CA ASP A 14 3.00 13.46 -9.05
C ASP A 14 3.01 11.95 -8.90
N ILE A 15 3.48 11.46 -7.78
CA ILE A 15 3.51 10.02 -7.52
C ILE A 15 2.08 9.50 -7.40
N ARG A 16 1.21 10.22 -6.67
CA ARG A 16 -0.18 9.80 -6.54
C ARG A 16 -0.85 9.66 -7.90
N GLU A 17 -0.60 10.61 -8.79
CA GLU A 17 -1.19 10.60 -10.11
C GLU A 17 -0.68 9.42 -10.94
N VAL A 18 0.63 9.22 -10.97
CA VAL A 18 1.22 8.13 -11.74
C VAL A 18 0.76 6.77 -11.23
N VAL A 19 0.72 6.59 -9.92
CA VAL A 19 0.28 5.33 -9.33
C VAL A 19 -1.20 5.08 -9.64
N ASP A 20 -2.02 6.11 -9.55
CA ASP A 20 -3.44 5.95 -9.86
C ASP A 20 -3.66 5.47 -11.28
N VAL A 21 -2.97 6.09 -12.24
CA VAL A 21 -3.05 5.67 -13.64
C VAL A 21 -2.51 4.25 -13.82
N SER A 22 -1.37 3.95 -13.18
CA SER A 22 -0.75 2.63 -13.31
C SER A 22 -1.62 1.52 -12.75
N LEU A 23 -2.21 1.73 -11.58
CA LEU A 23 -3.08 0.74 -10.96
C LEU A 23 -4.37 0.58 -11.75
N GLY A 24 -4.80 1.63 -12.42
CA GLY A 24 -5.98 1.57 -13.27
C GLY A 24 -5.85 0.66 -14.47
N LEU A 25 -4.64 0.20 -14.78
CA LEU A 25 -4.45 -0.82 -15.83
C LEU A 25 -5.07 -2.16 -15.44
N ASP A 26 -5.27 -2.38 -14.15
CA ASP A 26 -5.97 -3.58 -13.68
C ASP A 26 -7.41 -3.14 -13.34
N ARG A 27 -8.34 -3.62 -14.12
CA ARG A 27 -9.73 -3.19 -14.01
C ARG A 27 -10.42 -3.60 -12.72
N GLU A 28 -9.87 -4.55 -12.01
CA GLU A 28 -10.43 -4.99 -10.74
C GLU A 28 -10.03 -4.08 -9.59
N PHE A 29 -9.05 -3.20 -9.79
CA PHE A 29 -8.59 -2.33 -8.73
C PHE A 29 -9.46 -1.07 -8.64
N ALA A 30 -9.94 -0.80 -7.43
CA ALA A 30 -10.51 0.49 -7.08
C ALA A 30 -9.48 1.19 -6.19
N THR A 31 -9.11 2.41 -6.53
CA THR A 31 -8.02 3.11 -5.86
C THR A 31 -8.48 4.35 -5.14
N ARG A 32 -7.85 4.66 -4.02
CA ARG A 32 -7.93 5.95 -3.36
C ARG A 32 -6.54 6.37 -2.97
N ALA A 33 -6.31 7.66 -2.85
CA ALA A 33 -5.02 8.21 -2.50
C ALA A 33 -5.14 9.17 -1.33
N CYS A 34 -4.15 9.11 -0.43
CA CYS A 34 -4.01 10.02 0.68
C CYS A 34 -2.65 10.69 0.60
N ALA A 35 -2.56 11.92 1.09
CA ALA A 35 -1.33 12.68 1.06
C ALA A 35 -0.55 12.62 2.37
N SER A 36 -1.06 11.96 3.39
CA SER A 36 -0.40 11.91 4.69
C SER A 36 -0.74 10.64 5.43
N GLY A 37 0.09 10.31 6.42
CA GLY A 37 -0.19 9.16 7.29
C GLY A 37 -1.47 9.35 8.09
N ALA A 38 -1.71 10.57 8.59
CA ALA A 38 -2.91 10.85 9.36
C ALA A 38 -4.17 10.58 8.56
N ASP A 39 -4.21 11.05 7.31
CA ASP A 39 -5.34 10.79 6.43
C ASP A 39 -5.50 9.31 6.14
N ALA A 40 -4.38 8.61 5.99
CA ALA A 40 -4.40 7.19 5.71
C ALA A 40 -5.06 6.40 6.83
N LEU A 41 -4.80 6.78 8.09
CA LEU A 41 -5.40 6.09 9.22
C LEU A 41 -6.92 6.18 9.19
N VAL A 42 -7.44 7.35 8.87
CA VAL A 42 -8.88 7.58 8.77
C VAL A 42 -9.47 6.82 7.59
N THR A 43 -8.87 6.99 6.43
CA THR A 43 -9.38 6.39 5.20
C THR A 43 -9.33 4.86 5.26
N ALA A 44 -8.27 4.29 5.81
CA ALA A 44 -8.17 2.84 5.91
C ALA A 44 -9.24 2.26 6.81
N ALA A 45 -9.54 2.94 7.93
CA ALA A 45 -10.57 2.48 8.83
C ALA A 45 -11.97 2.55 8.21
N GLU A 46 -12.21 3.57 7.39
CA GLU A 46 -13.52 3.77 6.78
C GLU A 46 -13.74 2.94 5.53
N TRP A 47 -12.69 2.79 4.74
CA TRP A 47 -12.82 2.21 3.40
C TRP A 47 -12.45 0.72 3.35
N SER A 48 -11.71 0.24 4.32
CA SER A 48 -11.28 -1.16 4.40
C SER A 48 -10.56 -1.62 3.14
N PRO A 49 -9.42 -1.01 2.81
CA PRO A 49 -8.70 -1.42 1.60
C PRO A 49 -8.17 -2.85 1.72
N SER A 50 -7.99 -3.49 0.57
CA SER A 50 -7.41 -4.82 0.49
C SER A 50 -5.89 -4.79 0.68
N LEU A 51 -5.27 -3.66 0.36
CA LEU A 51 -3.83 -3.47 0.47
C LEU A 51 -3.54 -1.97 0.52
N ILE A 52 -2.50 -1.60 1.25
CA ILE A 52 -2.04 -0.22 1.33
C ILE A 52 -0.64 -0.13 0.76
N LEU A 53 -0.44 0.74 -0.23
CA LEU A 53 0.88 1.14 -0.70
C LEU A 53 1.26 2.37 0.08
N LEU A 54 2.35 2.30 0.82
CA LEU A 54 2.69 3.33 1.80
C LEU A 54 4.11 3.84 1.58
N ASP A 55 4.20 5.13 1.27
CA ASP A 55 5.51 5.78 1.14
C ASP A 55 6.21 5.78 2.50
N VAL A 56 7.49 5.51 2.48
CA VAL A 56 8.28 5.50 3.72
C VAL A 56 8.57 6.92 4.21
N MET A 57 8.96 7.81 3.28
CA MET A 57 9.41 9.15 3.65
C MET A 57 8.30 10.17 3.47
N MET A 58 7.64 10.52 4.54
CA MET A 58 6.60 11.55 4.53
C MET A 58 6.79 12.48 5.72
N PRO A 59 6.43 13.76 5.59
CA PRO A 59 6.53 14.69 6.72
C PRO A 59 5.50 14.37 7.79
N LEU A 60 5.78 14.76 9.01
CA LEU A 60 4.93 14.63 10.18
C LEU A 60 4.74 13.21 10.68
N MET A 61 4.29 12.32 9.84
CA MET A 61 4.14 10.92 10.21
C MET A 61 4.66 10.09 9.03
N ASP A 62 5.80 9.43 9.22
CA ASP A 62 6.41 8.63 8.15
C ASP A 62 5.70 7.29 7.97
N GLY A 63 6.14 6.53 6.96
CA GLY A 63 5.54 5.23 6.67
C GLY A 63 5.59 4.24 7.82
N PRO A 64 6.76 4.01 8.43
CA PRO A 64 6.84 3.09 9.56
C PRO A 64 5.92 3.47 10.73
N THR A 65 5.83 4.76 11.04
CA THR A 65 4.93 5.23 12.11
C THR A 65 3.48 5.01 11.72
N THR A 66 3.14 5.27 10.47
CA THR A 66 1.78 5.02 9.97
C THR A 66 1.44 3.54 10.09
N LEU A 67 2.36 2.66 9.69
CA LEU A 67 2.15 1.23 9.81
C LEU A 67 1.93 0.82 11.26
N ALA A 68 2.73 1.33 12.18
CA ALA A 68 2.58 1.01 13.59
C ALA A 68 1.19 1.40 14.09
N ASN A 69 0.70 2.55 13.67
CA ASN A 69 -0.64 3.01 14.07
C ASN A 69 -1.75 2.18 13.42
N LEU A 70 -1.57 1.76 12.17
CA LEU A 70 -2.53 0.86 11.52
C LEU A 70 -2.66 -0.46 12.30
N ARG A 71 -1.55 -0.98 12.82
CA ARG A 71 -1.54 -2.25 13.54
C ARG A 71 -2.20 -2.16 14.91
N LYS A 72 -2.33 -0.95 15.46
CA LYS A 72 -2.98 -0.75 16.75
C LYS A 72 -4.49 -0.69 16.68
N ASN A 73 -5.05 -0.46 15.50
CA ASN A 73 -6.50 -0.34 15.34
C ASN A 73 -7.05 -1.66 14.80
N PRO A 74 -7.98 -2.31 15.52
CA PRO A 74 -8.54 -3.59 15.06
C PRO A 74 -9.16 -3.54 13.68
N ARG A 75 -9.62 -2.37 13.25
CA ARG A 75 -10.21 -2.24 11.91
C ARG A 75 -9.19 -2.33 10.79
N THR A 76 -7.93 -1.99 11.09
CA THR A 76 -6.88 -1.91 10.09
C THR A 76 -5.71 -2.83 10.36
N ALA A 77 -5.69 -3.50 11.51
CA ALA A 77 -4.52 -4.27 11.94
C ALA A 77 -4.16 -5.42 10.99
N HIS A 78 -5.13 -5.91 10.23
CA HIS A 78 -4.95 -7.05 9.32
C HIS A 78 -4.63 -6.65 7.89
N ILE A 79 -4.70 -5.36 7.56
CA ILE A 79 -4.55 -4.93 6.17
C ILE A 79 -3.08 -5.04 5.76
N PRO A 80 -2.77 -5.77 4.67
CA PRO A 80 -1.38 -5.86 4.21
C PRO A 80 -0.88 -4.50 3.73
N VAL A 81 0.36 -4.19 4.11
CA VAL A 81 1.02 -2.94 3.76
C VAL A 81 2.28 -3.26 2.97
N VAL A 82 2.46 -2.60 1.84
CA VAL A 82 3.66 -2.69 1.03
C VAL A 82 4.27 -1.29 1.01
N PHE A 83 5.52 -1.19 1.44
CA PHE A 83 6.21 0.11 1.41
C PHE A 83 6.67 0.46 0.02
N LEU A 84 6.67 1.76 -0.28
CA LEU A 84 7.16 2.30 -1.53
C LEU A 84 8.34 3.18 -1.17
N THR A 85 9.54 2.84 -1.62
CA THR A 85 10.75 3.54 -1.18
C THR A 85 11.86 3.43 -2.20
N ALA A 86 12.76 4.43 -2.22
CA ALA A 86 13.98 4.36 -3.02
C ALA A 86 15.04 3.49 -2.35
N ARG A 87 14.84 3.07 -1.10
CA ARG A 87 15.83 2.30 -0.36
C ARG A 87 15.43 0.85 -0.31
N THR A 88 16.04 0.04 -1.18
CA THR A 88 15.67 -1.36 -1.32
C THR A 88 16.85 -2.29 -1.16
N GLN A 89 17.87 -1.89 -0.40
CA GLN A 89 18.95 -2.81 -0.04
C GLN A 89 18.40 -3.90 0.88
N ALA A 90 19.03 -5.06 0.86
CA ALA A 90 18.51 -6.22 1.58
C ALA A 90 18.29 -5.95 3.07
N SER A 91 19.20 -5.22 3.71
CA SER A 91 19.07 -4.91 5.14
C SER A 91 17.88 -4.01 5.43
N GLU A 92 17.60 -3.07 4.52
CA GLU A 92 16.46 -2.17 4.67
C GLU A 92 15.14 -2.90 4.44
N VAL A 93 15.11 -3.77 3.44
CA VAL A 93 13.92 -4.57 3.19
C VAL A 93 13.61 -5.47 4.39
N GLU A 94 14.62 -6.11 4.95
CA GLU A 94 14.45 -6.94 6.13
C GLU A 94 13.88 -6.14 7.30
N GLN A 95 14.36 -4.93 7.47
CA GLN A 95 13.86 -4.06 8.53
C GLN A 95 12.38 -3.74 8.34
N TYR A 96 11.97 -3.40 7.12
CA TYR A 96 10.57 -3.10 6.83
C TYR A 96 9.68 -4.33 7.04
N ILE A 97 10.13 -5.49 6.62
CA ILE A 97 9.39 -6.72 6.83
C ILE A 97 9.25 -7.00 8.33
N SER A 98 10.31 -6.77 9.10
CA SER A 98 10.27 -6.99 10.55
C SER A 98 9.28 -6.07 11.27
N LEU A 99 8.98 -4.90 10.66
CA LEU A 99 7.99 -3.99 11.20
C LEU A 99 6.56 -4.41 10.88
N GLY A 100 6.39 -5.41 10.04
CA GLY A 100 5.06 -5.92 9.70
C GLY A 100 4.61 -5.65 8.28
N ALA A 101 5.49 -5.14 7.41
CA ALA A 101 5.14 -4.94 6.01
C ALA A 101 5.15 -6.29 5.28
N GLN A 102 4.27 -6.41 4.28
CA GLN A 102 4.24 -7.59 3.42
C GLN A 102 5.37 -7.58 2.42
N GLY A 103 5.83 -6.42 2.03
CA GLY A 103 6.89 -6.29 1.05
C GLY A 103 7.26 -4.85 0.81
N VAL A 104 8.13 -4.66 -0.18
CA VAL A 104 8.66 -3.35 -0.54
C VAL A 104 8.71 -3.25 -2.06
N LEU A 105 8.27 -2.12 -2.60
CA LEU A 105 8.41 -1.81 -4.01
C LEU A 105 9.33 -0.62 -4.15
N SER A 106 10.21 -0.65 -5.16
CA SER A 106 11.21 0.40 -5.29
C SER A 106 10.70 1.59 -6.08
N LYS A 107 11.18 2.77 -5.70
CA LYS A 107 11.03 4.00 -6.48
C LYS A 107 12.34 4.29 -7.18
N PRO A 108 12.33 4.64 -8.45
CA PRO A 108 11.16 4.71 -9.32
C PRO A 108 10.66 3.31 -9.69
N PHE A 109 9.35 3.18 -9.84
CA PHE A 109 8.76 1.92 -10.26
C PHE A 109 8.42 2.00 -11.75
N ASP A 110 8.20 0.84 -12.35
CA ASP A 110 7.76 0.76 -13.72
C ASP A 110 6.24 0.88 -13.77
N PRO A 111 5.70 1.96 -14.35
CA PRO A 111 4.25 2.15 -14.38
C PRO A 111 3.51 1.02 -15.08
N MET A 112 4.16 0.33 -16.01
CA MET A 112 3.48 -0.73 -16.75
C MET A 112 3.38 -2.04 -15.97
N THR A 113 4.19 -2.22 -14.93
CA THR A 113 4.19 -3.47 -14.16
C THR A 113 3.72 -3.29 -12.73
N LEU A 114 3.43 -2.06 -12.32
CA LEU A 114 3.09 -1.78 -10.92
C LEU A 114 1.85 -2.54 -10.48
N ALA A 115 0.80 -2.56 -11.31
CA ALA A 115 -0.43 -3.26 -10.95
C ALA A 115 -0.19 -4.75 -10.72
N ALA A 116 0.62 -5.38 -11.57
CA ALA A 116 0.95 -6.80 -11.39
C ALA A 116 1.77 -7.02 -10.12
N SER A 117 2.70 -6.11 -9.82
CA SER A 117 3.50 -6.20 -8.60
C SER A 117 2.62 -6.08 -7.36
N VAL A 118 1.69 -5.15 -7.37
CA VAL A 118 0.75 -4.98 -6.26
C VAL A 118 -0.12 -6.22 -6.10
N ARG A 119 -0.62 -6.74 -7.20
CA ARG A 119 -1.45 -7.94 -7.15
C ARG A 119 -0.70 -9.12 -6.52
N SER A 120 0.60 -9.22 -6.75
CA SER A 120 1.40 -10.31 -6.19
C SER A 120 1.46 -10.29 -4.66
N TYR A 121 1.21 -9.13 -4.06
CA TYR A 121 1.22 -9.00 -2.60
C TYR A 121 -0.16 -9.14 -1.97
N LEU A 122 -1.19 -9.27 -2.78
CA LEU A 122 -2.53 -9.49 -2.23
C LEU A 122 -2.62 -10.89 -1.67
N PRO A 123 -3.36 -11.07 -0.57
CA PRO A 123 -3.53 -12.42 -0.03
C PRO A 123 -4.29 -13.28 -1.03
N PRO A 124 -4.06 -14.59 -1.02
CA PRO A 124 -4.74 -15.49 -1.95
C PRO A 124 -6.20 -15.72 -1.57
N ALA A 125 -6.83 -14.71 -1.03
CA ALA A 125 -8.20 -14.80 -0.58
C ALA A 125 -9.15 -15.10 -1.71
N THR A 126 -8.81 -14.68 -2.91
CA THR A 126 -9.62 -14.99 -4.06
C THR A 126 -9.70 -16.48 -4.31
N ALA A 127 -8.62 -17.18 -4.01
CA ALA A 127 -8.63 -18.62 -4.14
C ALA A 127 -9.53 -19.26 -3.10
N SER A 128 -9.65 -18.64 -1.93
CA SER A 128 -10.48 -19.20 -0.88
C SER A 128 -11.96 -19.05 -1.17
N HIS A 129 -12.32 -18.23 -2.13
CA HIS A 129 -13.70 -18.10 -2.50
C HIS A 129 -14.12 -19.16 -3.48
N ALA A 130 -13.17 -19.84 -4.04
CA ALA A 130 -13.53 -20.93 -4.89
C ALA A 130 -14.09 -22.02 -4.00
N PRO A 131 -15.30 -22.33 -4.12
CA PRO A 131 -15.91 -23.34 -3.28
C PRO A 131 -15.41 -24.71 -3.60
#